data_c598a9bc70dfaa5c11a3e0789cea5084
#
_entry.id   c598a9bc70dfaa5c11a3e0789cea5084
#
_cell.length_a   1.000
_cell.length_b   1.000
_cell.length_c   1.000
_cell.angle_alpha   90.00
_cell.angle_beta   90.00
_cell.angle_gamma   90.00
#
_symmetry.space_group_name_H-M   'P 1'
#
loop_
_entity.id
_entity.type
_entity.pdbx_description
1 polymer ?
#
loop_
_entity_poly.entity_id
_entity_poly.type
_entity_poly.pdbx_seq_one_letter_code
_entity_poly.pdbx_strand_id
1 'polypeptide(L)'
;MTVAMLMQNTVQSAQRVARRMIDMEFRWPIKTLPLKPLEQVPSDIEIARSQTPKDISLLASEIGLVRSEVSLYGDKKAKISLKVLERLRNEEDGKYVVVAGITPTPLGEGKSTTLVGLVQALTAHKGCNSVACLRQPSQGPTFGIKGGAAGGGYSQVIPMEDFNLHLTGDIHAVTAANNLLAAQLDARIFHEATQTDQALYERLVPAQKGSRKFSPIQQRRLKR
;
A
#
# COMPACT_ATOMS: atom_id res chain seq x y z
N MET A 1 -30.27 -6.40 23.78
CA MET A 1 -28.92 -7.01 23.70
C MET A 1 -27.97 -5.90 23.32
N THR A 2 -27.11 -5.48 24.23
CA THR A 2 -26.37 -4.21 24.15
C THR A 2 -25.16 -4.34 23.22
N VAL A 3 -24.81 -3.31 22.48
CA VAL A 3 -23.61 -3.22 21.59
C VAL A 3 -22.32 -3.70 22.30
N ALA A 4 -22.19 -3.46 23.60
CA ALA A 4 -21.10 -3.95 24.43
C ALA A 4 -20.98 -5.48 24.46
N MET A 5 -22.08 -6.19 24.46
CA MET A 5 -22.11 -7.67 24.49
C MET A 5 -21.75 -8.26 23.12
N LEU A 6 -22.10 -7.57 22.04
CA LEU A 6 -21.65 -7.91 20.66
C LEU A 6 -20.15 -7.68 20.51
N MET A 7 -19.62 -6.56 21.00
CA MET A 7 -18.19 -6.27 20.98
C MET A 7 -17.37 -7.27 21.83
N GLN A 8 -17.83 -7.64 23.03
CA GLN A 8 -17.17 -8.64 23.84
C GLN A 8 -17.14 -10.02 23.18
N ASN A 9 -18.25 -10.45 22.57
CA ASN A 9 -18.29 -11.72 21.83
C ASN A 9 -17.39 -11.70 20.58
N THR A 10 -17.29 -10.57 19.91
CA THR A 10 -16.39 -10.39 18.77
C THR A 10 -14.93 -10.42 19.18
N VAL A 11 -14.57 -9.78 20.30
CA VAL A 11 -13.20 -9.80 20.85
C VAL A 11 -12.83 -11.19 21.35
N GLN A 12 -13.73 -11.90 22.03
CA GLN A 12 -13.49 -13.28 22.47
C GLN A 12 -13.38 -14.26 21.32
N SER A 13 -14.18 -14.11 20.26
CA SER A 13 -14.06 -14.94 19.06
C SER A 13 -12.74 -14.65 18.32
N ALA A 14 -12.35 -13.40 18.20
CA ALA A 14 -11.05 -13.01 17.64
C ALA A 14 -9.87 -13.56 18.46
N GLN A 15 -9.96 -13.54 19.79
CA GLN A 15 -8.96 -14.12 20.67
C GLN A 15 -8.88 -15.66 20.58
N ARG A 16 -10.03 -16.34 20.38
CA ARG A 16 -10.06 -17.79 20.15
C ARG A 16 -9.47 -18.19 18.80
N VAL A 17 -9.76 -17.39 17.76
CA VAL A 17 -9.16 -17.57 16.43
C VAL A 17 -7.65 -17.32 16.49
N ALA A 18 -7.21 -16.25 17.15
CA ALA A 18 -5.79 -15.96 17.35
C ALA A 18 -5.07 -17.08 18.14
N ARG A 19 -5.68 -17.63 19.20
CA ARG A 19 -5.10 -18.77 19.93
C ARG A 19 -4.99 -20.03 19.08
N ARG A 20 -6.02 -20.38 18.28
CA ARG A 20 -5.95 -21.53 17.36
C ARG A 20 -4.92 -21.35 16.24
N MET A 21 -4.64 -20.11 15.82
CA MET A 21 -3.58 -19.82 14.85
C MET A 21 -2.16 -19.98 15.44
N ILE A 22 -2.00 -19.91 16.76
CA ILE A 22 -0.70 -20.04 17.45
C ILE A 22 -0.28 -21.52 17.58
N ASP A 23 -1.21 -22.47 17.53
CA ASP A 23 -0.96 -23.91 17.71
C ASP A 23 -0.56 -24.62 16.39
N MET A 24 -0.26 -23.87 15.32
CA MET A 24 0.20 -24.46 14.06
C MET A 24 1.65 -24.92 14.15
N GLU A 25 1.88 -26.22 13.99
CA GLU A 25 3.20 -26.88 14.05
C GLU A 25 4.20 -26.42 12.99
N PHE A 26 3.76 -25.80 11.89
CA PHE A 26 4.63 -25.32 10.80
C PHE A 26 4.72 -23.81 10.73
N ARG A 27 5.89 -23.28 11.00
CA ARG A 27 6.22 -21.85 10.85
C ARG A 27 7.21 -21.63 9.70
N TRP A 28 6.93 -20.63 8.88
CA TRP A 28 7.92 -20.19 7.89
C TRP A 28 9.15 -19.63 8.61
N PRO A 29 10.37 -19.92 8.12
CA PRO A 29 11.60 -19.38 8.71
C PRO A 29 11.81 -17.90 8.34
N ILE A 30 10.77 -17.10 8.36
CA ILE A 30 10.84 -15.66 8.01
C ILE A 30 11.67 -14.92 9.05
N LYS A 31 12.74 -14.30 8.58
CA LYS A 31 13.51 -13.35 9.39
C LYS A 31 12.90 -11.96 9.25
N THR A 32 12.19 -11.53 10.28
CA THR A 32 11.56 -10.20 10.29
C THR A 32 12.62 -9.09 10.37
N LEU A 33 12.37 -7.99 9.68
CA LEU A 33 13.21 -6.79 9.79
C LEU A 33 12.80 -6.01 11.05
N PRO A 34 13.78 -5.44 11.79
CA PRO A 34 13.46 -4.67 12.98
C PRO A 34 12.74 -3.37 12.61
N LEU A 35 11.66 -3.07 13.30
CA LEU A 35 10.94 -1.82 13.19
C LEU A 35 11.11 -1.03 14.49
N LYS A 36 11.56 0.21 14.38
CA LYS A 36 11.74 1.13 15.52
C LYS A 36 10.80 2.33 15.35
N PRO A 37 9.58 2.27 15.88
CA PRO A 37 8.66 3.39 15.85
C PRO A 37 9.24 4.59 16.59
N LEU A 38 9.08 5.78 16.02
CA LEU A 38 9.47 7.05 16.63
C LEU A 38 8.24 7.68 17.30
N GLU A 39 8.46 8.45 18.34
CA GLU A 39 7.41 9.17 19.07
C GLU A 39 6.68 10.15 18.13
N GLN A 40 7.43 10.92 17.35
CA GLN A 40 6.89 11.70 16.26
C GLN A 40 6.98 10.88 14.97
N VAL A 41 5.82 10.45 14.46
CA VAL A 41 5.74 9.62 13.26
C VAL A 41 6.19 10.42 12.02
N PRO A 42 7.23 9.99 11.30
CA PRO A 42 7.66 10.63 10.06
C PRO A 42 6.63 10.45 8.93
N SER A 43 6.89 11.09 7.79
CA SER A 43 6.07 10.88 6.58
C SER A 43 6.20 9.45 6.05
N ASP A 44 5.19 8.98 5.33
CA ASP A 44 5.16 7.62 4.76
C ASP A 44 6.39 7.30 3.91
N ILE A 45 6.86 8.26 3.13
CA ILE A 45 8.04 8.09 2.27
C ILE A 45 9.35 8.00 3.09
N GLU A 46 9.46 8.75 4.17
CA GLU A 46 10.62 8.68 5.07
C GLU A 46 10.67 7.33 5.78
N ILE A 47 9.53 6.84 6.25
CA ILE A 47 9.42 5.51 6.85
C ILE A 47 9.79 4.42 5.82
N ALA A 48 9.24 4.48 4.61
CA ALA A 48 9.55 3.52 3.56
C ALA A 48 11.05 3.46 3.23
N ARG A 49 11.71 4.61 3.16
CA ARG A 49 13.15 4.73 2.84
C ARG A 49 14.07 4.45 4.02
N SER A 50 13.55 4.46 5.24
CA SER A 50 14.34 4.09 6.43
C SER A 50 14.63 2.61 6.52
N GLN A 51 13.93 1.77 5.75
CA GLN A 51 14.10 0.32 5.71
C GLN A 51 14.67 -0.11 4.35
N THR A 52 15.60 -1.05 4.39
CA THR A 52 16.07 -1.74 3.17
C THR A 52 15.18 -2.95 2.95
N PRO A 53 14.40 -3.01 1.86
CA PRO A 53 13.59 -4.18 1.54
C PRO A 53 14.46 -5.43 1.40
N LYS A 54 13.97 -6.55 1.91
CA LYS A 54 14.61 -7.84 1.73
C LYS A 54 14.64 -8.22 0.25
N ASP A 55 15.68 -8.95 -0.18
CA ASP A 55 15.69 -9.54 -1.50
C ASP A 55 14.49 -10.48 -1.67
N ILE A 56 13.78 -10.34 -2.80
CA ILE A 56 12.53 -11.06 -3.03
C ILE A 56 12.76 -12.56 -3.25
N SER A 57 13.92 -12.95 -3.75
CA SER A 57 14.27 -14.37 -3.92
C SER A 57 14.47 -15.05 -2.57
N LEU A 58 15.07 -14.33 -1.62
CA LEU A 58 15.21 -14.81 -0.24
C LEU A 58 13.85 -14.92 0.44
N LEU A 59 13.01 -13.89 0.33
CA LEU A 59 11.66 -13.92 0.91
C LEU A 59 10.82 -15.06 0.31
N ALA A 60 10.88 -15.25 -1.01
CA ALA A 60 10.18 -16.35 -1.68
C ALA A 60 10.61 -17.72 -1.13
N SER A 61 11.90 -17.92 -0.91
CA SER A 61 12.42 -19.13 -0.29
C SER A 61 11.95 -19.29 1.17
N GLU A 62 11.95 -18.21 1.95
CA GLU A 62 11.51 -18.24 3.35
C GLU A 62 10.02 -18.60 3.50
N ILE A 63 9.18 -18.26 2.50
CA ILE A 63 7.75 -18.64 2.49
C ILE A 63 7.46 -19.95 1.78
N GLY A 64 8.51 -20.71 1.42
CA GLY A 64 8.40 -22.06 0.86
C GLY A 64 8.08 -22.13 -0.63
N LEU A 65 8.29 -21.05 -1.40
CA LEU A 65 8.19 -21.10 -2.85
C LEU A 65 9.44 -21.70 -3.47
N VAL A 66 9.27 -22.54 -4.50
CA VAL A 66 10.40 -23.10 -5.25
C VAL A 66 10.76 -22.20 -6.44
N ARG A 67 12.05 -22.28 -6.87
CA ARG A 67 12.59 -21.38 -7.91
C ARG A 67 11.76 -21.38 -9.21
N SER A 68 11.19 -22.52 -9.60
CA SER A 68 10.37 -22.63 -10.81
C SER A 68 8.99 -21.97 -10.73
N GLU A 69 8.57 -21.59 -9.52
CA GLU A 69 7.29 -20.93 -9.26
C GLU A 69 7.43 -19.40 -9.23
N VAL A 70 8.66 -18.87 -9.27
CA VAL A 70 8.94 -17.45 -9.07
C VAL A 70 9.60 -16.85 -10.29
N SER A 71 9.03 -15.77 -10.82
CA SER A 71 9.62 -14.93 -11.87
C SER A 71 10.03 -13.59 -11.26
N LEU A 72 11.33 -13.32 -11.17
CA LEU A 72 11.85 -12.10 -10.55
C LEU A 72 11.68 -10.88 -11.46
N TYR A 73 11.35 -9.75 -10.85
CA TYR A 73 11.31 -8.43 -11.46
C TYR A 73 12.20 -7.48 -10.64
N GLY A 74 13.50 -7.51 -10.93
CA GLY A 74 14.51 -6.91 -10.09
C GLY A 74 14.64 -7.63 -8.73
N ASP A 75 15.17 -6.94 -7.74
CA ASP A 75 15.52 -7.53 -6.43
C ASP A 75 14.38 -7.47 -5.41
N LYS A 76 13.30 -6.73 -5.68
CA LYS A 76 12.27 -6.41 -4.69
C LYS A 76 10.87 -6.88 -5.07
N LYS A 77 10.68 -7.41 -6.27
CA LYS A 77 9.39 -7.85 -6.81
C LYS A 77 9.50 -9.19 -7.48
N ALA A 78 8.42 -9.97 -7.44
CA ALA A 78 8.32 -11.22 -8.20
C ALA A 78 6.87 -11.52 -8.56
N LYS A 79 6.69 -12.29 -9.61
CA LYS A 79 5.42 -12.94 -9.94
C LYS A 79 5.47 -14.40 -9.50
N ILE A 80 4.36 -14.86 -8.92
CA ILE A 80 4.19 -16.25 -8.51
C ILE A 80 3.40 -16.97 -9.59
N SER A 81 3.92 -18.09 -10.05
CA SER A 81 3.25 -18.95 -11.02
C SER A 81 2.10 -19.72 -10.38
N LEU A 82 1.02 -19.95 -11.13
CA LEU A 82 -0.08 -20.82 -10.70
C LEU A 82 0.32 -22.29 -10.47
N LYS A 83 1.52 -22.69 -10.89
CA LYS A 83 2.08 -24.01 -10.58
C LYS A 83 2.14 -24.31 -9.08
N VAL A 84 2.21 -23.27 -8.26
CA VAL A 84 2.14 -23.43 -6.79
C VAL A 84 0.84 -24.09 -6.35
N LEU A 85 -0.29 -23.79 -7.01
CA LEU A 85 -1.58 -24.39 -6.70
C LEU A 85 -1.60 -25.91 -7.02
N GLU A 86 -0.94 -26.30 -8.09
CA GLU A 86 -0.81 -27.72 -8.46
C GLU A 86 0.03 -28.47 -7.43
N ARG A 87 1.15 -27.90 -7.01
CA ARG A 87 2.03 -28.49 -6.00
C ARG A 87 1.37 -28.63 -4.65
N LEU A 88 0.62 -27.61 -4.23
CA LEU A 88 -0.04 -27.57 -2.92
C LEU A 88 -1.48 -28.11 -2.92
N ARG A 89 -1.90 -28.77 -4.00
CA ARG A 89 -3.28 -29.22 -4.20
C ARG A 89 -3.81 -30.13 -3.08
N ASN A 90 -2.93 -30.89 -2.45
CA ASN A 90 -3.29 -31.84 -1.42
C ASN A 90 -3.00 -31.33 0.01
N GLU A 91 -2.51 -30.09 0.13
CA GLU A 91 -2.26 -29.45 1.41
C GLU A 91 -3.56 -28.84 1.96
N GLU A 92 -3.64 -28.72 3.27
CA GLU A 92 -4.79 -28.08 3.93
C GLU A 92 -4.83 -26.57 3.64
N ASP A 93 -6.02 -26.05 3.32
CA ASP A 93 -6.23 -24.62 3.08
C ASP A 93 -6.01 -23.79 4.35
N GLY A 94 -5.34 -22.65 4.17
CA GLY A 94 -5.17 -21.66 5.23
C GLY A 94 -6.48 -20.95 5.59
N LYS A 95 -6.45 -20.17 6.65
CA LYS A 95 -7.60 -19.35 7.09
C LYS A 95 -7.67 -18.08 6.24
N TYR A 96 -8.83 -17.84 5.64
CA TYR A 96 -9.12 -16.63 4.86
C TYR A 96 -9.80 -15.57 5.75
N VAL A 97 -9.18 -14.39 5.86
CA VAL A 97 -9.68 -13.28 6.67
C VAL A 97 -9.95 -12.08 5.78
N VAL A 98 -11.18 -11.58 5.78
CA VAL A 98 -11.59 -10.41 5.01
C VAL A 98 -11.52 -9.16 5.87
N VAL A 99 -10.80 -8.15 5.41
CA VAL A 99 -10.79 -6.80 6.00
C VAL A 99 -11.61 -5.88 5.10
N ALA A 100 -12.76 -5.45 5.59
CA ALA A 100 -13.73 -4.64 4.84
C ALA A 100 -14.14 -3.39 5.61
N GLY A 101 -14.58 -2.36 4.89
CA GLY A 101 -15.22 -1.18 5.48
C GLY A 101 -16.76 -1.34 5.43
N ILE A 102 -17.45 -0.74 6.39
CA ILE A 102 -18.90 -0.77 6.47
C ILE A 102 -19.52 0.12 5.39
N THR A 103 -18.97 1.32 5.19
CA THR A 103 -19.46 2.32 4.24
C THR A 103 -18.29 2.92 3.46
N PRO A 104 -18.35 2.98 2.12
CA PRO A 104 -17.28 3.60 1.34
C PRO A 104 -17.24 5.12 1.59
N THR A 105 -16.03 5.66 1.71
CA THR A 105 -15.79 7.10 1.82
C THR A 105 -14.90 7.60 0.68
N PRO A 106 -15.00 8.87 0.27
CA PRO A 106 -14.16 9.44 -0.78
C PRO A 106 -12.67 9.39 -0.47
N LEU A 107 -12.29 9.50 0.79
CA LEU A 107 -10.90 9.56 1.25
C LEU A 107 -10.31 8.20 1.63
N GLY A 108 -11.15 7.14 1.65
CA GLY A 108 -10.76 5.80 2.11
C GLY A 108 -11.02 5.59 3.61
N GLU A 109 -11.05 4.32 4.03
CA GLU A 109 -11.43 3.89 5.39
C GLU A 109 -10.29 3.18 6.12
N GLY A 110 -9.06 3.24 5.60
CA GLY A 110 -7.90 2.60 6.22
C GLY A 110 -7.86 1.06 6.08
N LYS A 111 -8.66 0.45 5.21
CA LYS A 111 -8.68 -1.01 5.01
C LYS A 111 -7.29 -1.59 4.73
N SER A 112 -6.56 -0.99 3.80
CA SER A 112 -5.21 -1.45 3.43
C SER A 112 -4.22 -1.30 4.58
N THR A 113 -4.25 -0.17 5.28
CA THR A 113 -3.40 0.07 6.46
C THR A 113 -3.69 -0.93 7.57
N THR A 114 -4.97 -1.19 7.85
CA THR A 114 -5.40 -2.19 8.83
C THR A 114 -4.96 -3.59 8.43
N LEU A 115 -5.12 -3.97 7.16
CA LEU A 115 -4.71 -5.28 6.66
C LEU A 115 -3.20 -5.49 6.79
N VAL A 116 -2.40 -4.51 6.35
CA VAL A 116 -0.94 -4.58 6.44
C VAL A 116 -0.48 -4.65 7.89
N GLY A 117 -1.02 -3.80 8.76
CA GLY A 117 -0.71 -3.83 10.19
C GLY A 117 -1.09 -5.15 10.86
N LEU A 118 -2.23 -5.75 10.49
CA LEU A 118 -2.64 -7.06 10.97
C LEU A 118 -1.65 -8.15 10.57
N VAL A 119 -1.24 -8.20 9.30
CA VAL A 119 -0.25 -9.18 8.81
C VAL A 119 1.10 -9.00 9.49
N GLN A 120 1.56 -7.76 9.66
CA GLN A 120 2.79 -7.48 10.42
C GLN A 120 2.68 -8.00 11.86
N ALA A 121 1.57 -7.71 12.55
CA ALA A 121 1.36 -8.16 13.93
C ALA A 121 1.31 -9.69 14.04
N LEU A 122 0.64 -10.37 13.12
CA LEU A 122 0.55 -11.83 13.11
C LEU A 122 1.90 -12.48 12.82
N THR A 123 2.61 -12.01 11.80
CA THR A 123 3.88 -12.63 11.41
C THR A 123 5.02 -12.24 12.35
N ALA A 124 5.24 -10.95 12.61
CA ALA A 124 6.40 -10.50 13.36
C ALA A 124 6.28 -10.72 14.88
N HIS A 125 5.07 -10.58 15.45
CA HIS A 125 4.89 -10.62 16.90
C HIS A 125 4.22 -11.90 17.40
N LYS A 126 3.41 -12.56 16.56
CA LYS A 126 2.72 -13.80 16.92
C LYS A 126 3.34 -15.04 16.28
N GLY A 127 4.25 -14.86 15.32
CA GLY A 127 4.88 -15.96 14.61
C GLY A 127 3.92 -16.80 13.77
N CYS A 128 2.80 -16.22 13.33
CA CYS A 128 1.85 -16.87 12.44
C CYS A 128 2.27 -16.67 11.01
N ASN A 129 2.19 -17.71 10.19
CA ASN A 129 2.33 -17.57 8.74
C ASN A 129 1.15 -16.76 8.21
N SER A 130 1.36 -15.57 7.72
CA SER A 130 0.29 -14.73 7.18
C SER A 130 0.72 -13.98 5.93
N VAL A 131 -0.21 -13.81 4.99
CA VAL A 131 -0.02 -13.13 3.70
C VAL A 131 -1.07 -12.07 3.52
N ALA A 132 -0.64 -10.87 3.14
CA ALA A 132 -1.54 -9.78 2.76
C ALA A 132 -1.91 -9.90 1.28
N CYS A 133 -3.20 -10.10 0.98
CA CYS A 133 -3.73 -10.07 -0.37
C CYS A 133 -4.30 -8.68 -0.63
N LEU A 134 -3.52 -7.82 -1.27
CA LEU A 134 -3.87 -6.45 -1.60
C LEU A 134 -4.01 -6.29 -3.12
N ARG A 135 -5.02 -5.53 -3.52
CA ARG A 135 -5.10 -5.05 -4.89
C ARG A 135 -4.24 -3.82 -5.02
N GLN A 136 -3.40 -3.76 -6.06
CA GLN A 136 -2.67 -2.54 -6.38
C GLN A 136 -3.64 -1.37 -6.57
N PRO A 137 -3.38 -0.20 -5.98
CA PRO A 137 -4.23 0.96 -6.15
C PRO A 137 -4.26 1.42 -7.61
N SER A 138 -5.42 1.89 -8.08
CA SER A 138 -5.51 2.54 -9.39
C SER A 138 -4.91 3.94 -9.33
N GLN A 139 -4.19 4.30 -10.37
CA GLN A 139 -3.70 5.68 -10.54
C GLN A 139 -4.87 6.57 -10.93
N GLY A 140 -5.05 7.65 -10.18
CA GLY A 140 -5.95 8.73 -10.54
C GLY A 140 -5.17 9.93 -11.08
N PRO A 141 -5.87 10.98 -11.60
CA PRO A 141 -5.21 12.19 -12.11
C PRO A 141 -4.48 12.98 -11.02
N THR A 142 -4.77 12.69 -9.76
CA THR A 142 -4.11 13.31 -8.61
C THR A 142 -3.57 12.23 -7.68
N PHE A 143 -2.27 12.26 -7.43
CA PHE A 143 -1.59 11.31 -6.56
C PHE A 143 -2.15 11.36 -5.14
N GLY A 144 -2.48 10.19 -4.58
CA GLY A 144 -2.86 10.05 -3.17
C GLY A 144 -4.29 10.45 -2.79
N ILE A 145 -5.11 10.95 -3.73
CA ILE A 145 -6.49 11.37 -3.43
C ILE A 145 -7.47 10.20 -3.46
N LYS A 146 -7.22 9.16 -4.24
CA LYS A 146 -8.10 8.00 -4.28
C LYS A 146 -7.44 6.84 -3.56
N GLY A 147 -8.09 6.34 -2.53
CA GLY A 147 -7.61 5.33 -1.60
C GLY A 147 -6.96 4.10 -2.22
N GLY A 148 -6.18 3.39 -1.43
CA GLY A 148 -5.45 2.20 -1.82
C GLY A 148 -3.97 2.46 -2.04
N ALA A 149 -3.37 3.31 -1.22
CA ALA A 149 -1.92 3.38 -1.09
C ALA A 149 -1.33 2.08 -0.53
N ALA A 150 -0.02 1.95 -0.55
CA ALA A 150 0.74 0.84 0.03
C ALA A 150 0.48 0.59 1.54
N GLY A 151 -0.49 1.26 2.11
CA GLY A 151 -0.74 1.41 3.54
C GLY A 151 -0.37 2.82 3.99
N GLY A 152 -0.10 3.02 5.27
CA GLY A 152 0.31 4.31 5.82
C GLY A 152 1.05 4.17 7.14
N GLY A 153 1.88 5.16 7.46
CA GLY A 153 2.75 5.12 8.63
C GLY A 153 3.65 3.88 8.62
N TYR A 154 3.75 3.21 9.74
CA TYR A 154 4.51 1.96 9.85
C TYR A 154 3.81 0.73 9.26
N SER A 155 2.52 0.84 8.91
CA SER A 155 1.74 -0.23 8.29
C SER A 155 1.71 -0.05 6.78
N GLN A 156 2.82 -0.29 6.10
CA GLN A 156 2.92 -0.11 4.65
C GLN A 156 3.74 -1.20 3.96
N VAL A 157 3.49 -1.38 2.66
CA VAL A 157 4.27 -2.25 1.78
C VAL A 157 5.44 -1.45 1.22
N ILE A 158 6.63 -2.04 1.25
CA ILE A 158 7.86 -1.43 0.70
C ILE A 158 8.45 -2.29 -0.43
N PRO A 159 9.04 -1.70 -1.46
CA PRO A 159 9.14 -0.25 -1.74
C PRO A 159 7.78 0.39 -2.01
N MET A 160 7.47 1.49 -1.32
CA MET A 160 6.18 2.17 -1.43
C MET A 160 5.96 2.73 -2.85
N GLU A 161 7.01 3.30 -3.43
CA GLU A 161 6.94 3.88 -4.77
C GLU A 161 6.55 2.84 -5.82
N ASP A 162 7.16 1.68 -5.80
CA ASP A 162 6.86 0.60 -6.73
C ASP A 162 5.42 0.12 -6.61
N PHE A 163 4.94 -0.07 -5.38
CA PHE A 163 3.57 -0.51 -5.14
C PHE A 163 2.54 0.53 -5.57
N ASN A 164 2.79 1.80 -5.30
CA ASN A 164 1.87 2.89 -5.63
C ASN A 164 1.90 3.28 -7.10
N LEU A 165 3.05 3.13 -7.79
CA LEU A 165 3.19 3.49 -9.19
C LEU A 165 2.83 2.31 -10.11
N HIS A 166 3.71 1.33 -10.21
CA HIS A 166 3.49 0.20 -11.10
C HIS A 166 4.36 -1.00 -10.71
N LEU A 167 3.76 -2.21 -10.65
CA LEU A 167 4.44 -3.45 -10.27
C LEU A 167 4.86 -4.33 -11.47
N THR A 168 4.39 -4.02 -12.68
CA THR A 168 4.64 -4.82 -13.89
C THR A 168 5.57 -4.09 -14.85
N GLY A 169 6.12 -4.80 -15.84
CA GLY A 169 7.23 -4.37 -16.69
C GLY A 169 7.07 -3.05 -17.45
N ASP A 170 8.13 -2.66 -18.15
CA ASP A 170 8.38 -1.32 -18.70
C ASP A 170 7.28 -0.79 -19.64
N ILE A 171 6.72 -1.62 -20.52
CA ILE A 171 5.65 -1.21 -21.45
C ILE A 171 4.42 -0.74 -20.68
N HIS A 172 4.02 -1.50 -19.65
CA HIS A 172 2.90 -1.10 -18.80
C HIS A 172 3.21 0.16 -17.97
N ALA A 173 4.45 0.32 -17.52
CA ALA A 173 4.89 1.50 -16.79
C ALA A 173 4.82 2.75 -17.66
N VAL A 174 5.28 2.69 -18.91
CA VAL A 174 5.17 3.77 -19.89
C VAL A 174 3.71 4.11 -20.18
N THR A 175 2.87 3.10 -20.40
CA THR A 175 1.43 3.30 -20.62
C THR A 175 0.76 3.98 -19.42
N ALA A 176 1.07 3.54 -18.21
CA ALA A 176 0.55 4.11 -16.98
C ALA A 176 0.99 5.57 -16.81
N ALA A 177 2.26 5.88 -17.09
CA ALA A 177 2.79 7.25 -17.03
C ALA A 177 2.11 8.16 -18.08
N ASN A 178 1.93 7.67 -19.30
CA ASN A 178 1.23 8.41 -20.34
C ASN A 178 -0.24 8.69 -19.98
N ASN A 179 -0.94 7.67 -19.48
CA ASN A 179 -2.34 7.82 -19.08
C ASN A 179 -2.50 8.79 -17.92
N LEU A 180 -1.58 8.75 -16.94
CA LEU A 180 -1.58 9.70 -15.82
C LEU A 180 -1.33 11.13 -16.31
N LEU A 181 -0.38 11.32 -17.22
CA LEU A 181 -0.10 12.62 -17.81
C LEU A 181 -1.31 13.16 -18.59
N ALA A 182 -1.91 12.33 -19.44
CA ALA A 182 -3.12 12.69 -20.20
C ALA A 182 -4.28 13.07 -19.26
N ALA A 183 -4.59 12.25 -18.29
CA ALA A 183 -5.65 12.52 -17.31
C ALA A 183 -5.38 13.80 -16.51
N GLN A 184 -4.14 14.06 -16.13
CA GLN A 184 -3.77 15.30 -15.43
C GLN A 184 -3.91 16.53 -16.35
N LEU A 185 -3.58 16.39 -17.63
CA LEU A 185 -3.74 17.45 -18.61
C LEU A 185 -5.22 17.77 -18.85
N ASP A 186 -6.04 16.75 -19.07
CA ASP A 186 -7.49 16.89 -19.26
C ASP A 186 -8.16 17.52 -18.03
N ALA A 187 -7.82 17.07 -16.84
CA ALA A 187 -8.32 17.67 -15.60
C ALA A 187 -7.92 19.14 -15.49
N ARG A 188 -6.69 19.49 -15.90
CA ARG A 188 -6.21 20.87 -15.91
C ARG A 188 -6.96 21.73 -16.91
N ILE A 189 -7.11 21.25 -18.14
CA ILE A 189 -7.86 21.95 -19.20
C ILE A 189 -9.31 22.19 -18.74
N PHE A 190 -9.96 21.19 -18.18
CA PHE A 190 -11.31 21.31 -17.64
C PHE A 190 -11.41 22.38 -16.55
N HIS A 191 -10.50 22.37 -15.59
CA HIS A 191 -10.48 23.36 -14.53
C HIS A 191 -10.17 24.78 -15.02
N GLU A 192 -9.31 24.92 -16.01
CA GLU A 192 -9.01 26.21 -16.63
C GLU A 192 -10.20 26.74 -17.44
N ALA A 193 -10.94 25.86 -18.12
CA ALA A 193 -12.13 26.24 -18.90
C ALA A 193 -13.35 26.59 -18.04
N THR A 194 -13.44 26.07 -16.81
CA THR A 194 -14.61 26.24 -15.93
C THR A 194 -14.41 27.28 -14.82
N GLN A 195 -13.23 27.83 -14.68
CA GLN A 195 -12.90 28.82 -13.64
C GLN A 195 -12.48 30.15 -14.26
N THR A 196 -12.70 31.24 -13.53
CA THR A 196 -12.19 32.56 -13.91
C THR A 196 -10.68 32.63 -13.72
N ASP A 197 -10.01 33.47 -14.50
CA ASP A 197 -8.56 33.73 -14.39
C ASP A 197 -8.16 34.15 -12.98
N GLN A 198 -8.99 34.95 -12.31
CA GLN A 198 -8.77 35.38 -10.95
C GLN A 198 -8.79 34.20 -9.97
N ALA A 199 -9.77 33.31 -10.06
CA ALA A 199 -9.86 32.13 -9.19
C ALA A 199 -8.70 31.18 -9.42
N LEU A 200 -8.27 30.99 -10.68
CA LEU A 200 -7.10 30.20 -11.03
C LEU A 200 -5.82 30.81 -10.45
N TYR A 201 -5.63 32.12 -10.61
CA TYR A 201 -4.47 32.83 -10.08
C TYR A 201 -4.40 32.70 -8.54
N GLU A 202 -5.51 32.90 -7.85
CA GLU A 202 -5.55 32.79 -6.39
C GLU A 202 -5.22 31.39 -5.88
N ARG A 203 -5.67 30.38 -6.58
CA ARG A 203 -5.39 28.96 -6.25
C ARG A 203 -3.93 28.59 -6.55
N LEU A 204 -3.41 28.97 -7.71
CA LEU A 204 -2.08 28.59 -8.17
C LEU A 204 -0.95 29.42 -7.51
N VAL A 205 -1.28 30.62 -7.05
CA VAL A 205 -0.36 31.53 -6.38
C VAL A 205 -0.96 31.95 -5.02
N PRO A 206 -1.03 31.03 -4.05
CA PRO A 206 -1.64 31.32 -2.76
C PRO A 206 -0.89 32.45 -2.04
N ALA A 207 -1.62 33.31 -1.36
CA ALA A 207 -1.02 34.41 -0.60
C ALA A 207 -0.17 33.88 0.56
N GLN A 208 1.06 34.38 0.67
CA GLN A 208 1.93 34.16 1.80
C GLN A 208 2.14 35.48 2.54
N LYS A 209 1.76 35.57 3.80
CA LYS A 209 1.84 36.80 4.62
C LYS A 209 1.17 38.01 3.94
N GLY A 210 0.00 37.78 3.33
CA GLY A 210 -0.78 38.85 2.66
C GLY A 210 -0.28 39.28 1.28
N SER A 211 0.78 38.67 0.76
CA SER A 211 1.32 38.96 -0.59
C SER A 211 1.29 37.70 -1.47
N ARG A 212 0.91 37.86 -2.75
CA ARG A 212 0.97 36.80 -3.77
C ARG A 212 2.22 36.97 -4.61
N LYS A 213 3.09 35.98 -4.62
CA LYS A 213 4.32 35.98 -5.42
C LYS A 213 4.52 34.61 -6.07
N PHE A 214 4.97 34.62 -7.32
CA PHE A 214 5.37 33.38 -7.98
C PHE A 214 6.54 32.71 -7.24
N SER A 215 6.45 31.41 -7.06
CA SER A 215 7.56 30.61 -6.55
C SER A 215 8.76 30.64 -7.50
N PRO A 216 9.99 30.35 -7.04
CA PRO A 216 11.16 30.31 -7.92
C PRO A 216 11.01 29.35 -9.10
N ILE A 217 10.25 28.26 -8.95
CA ILE A 217 9.94 27.32 -10.04
C ILE A 217 9.02 27.97 -11.05
N GLN A 218 7.95 28.66 -10.62
CA GLN A 218 7.03 29.37 -11.51
C GLN A 218 7.74 30.49 -12.27
N GLN A 219 8.58 31.27 -11.59
CA GLN A 219 9.39 32.32 -12.23
C GLN A 219 10.34 31.77 -13.31
N ARG A 220 10.97 30.61 -13.06
CA ARG A 220 11.81 29.94 -14.06
C ARG A 220 11.03 29.47 -15.28
N ARG A 221 9.78 29.05 -15.10
CA ARG A 221 8.90 28.61 -16.19
C ARG A 221 8.39 29.78 -17.05
N LEU A 222 8.19 30.95 -16.45
CA LEU A 222 7.80 32.16 -17.18
C LEU A 222 8.93 32.75 -18.06
N LYS A 223 10.19 32.41 -17.77
CA LYS A 223 11.36 32.88 -18.51
C LYS A 223 11.77 31.97 -19.67
N ARG A 224 11.05 30.89 -19.90
CA ARG A 224 11.25 29.99 -21.04
C ARG A 224 10.19 30.21 -22.12
#